data_cb0e649c2d25aa730e5881d07c0bd121
#
_entry.id   cb0e649c2d25aa730e5881d07c0bd121
#
_cell.length_a   1.000
_cell.length_b   1.000
_cell.length_c   1.000
_cell.angle_alpha   90.00
_cell.angle_beta   90.00
_cell.angle_gamma   90.00
#
_symmetry.space_group_name_H-M   'P 1'
#
loop_
_entity.id
_entity.type
_entity.pdbx_description
1 polymer ?
#
loop_
_entity_poly.entity_id
_entity_poly.type
_entity_poly.pdbx_seq_one_letter_code
_entity_poly.pdbx_strand_id
1 'polypeptide(L)'
;MNNTLYLKETKEAKEITEVLQNCFTDISPVPKCSFRNTLGGLQRQSKHQGFTLIEILVVIVILGILGAVVAPQILSRPDTARVQAAQTDLRTLSAALDIYRLDNFNYPSSDQGLEALVQAPSGFPEAKGWNPAGYIKKLPKDPWGTPYIYENNDGRVNLISLGADREEGGEGTNTDISLDNL
;
A
#
# COMPACT_ATOMS: atom_id res chain seq x y z
N MET A 1 11.59 -23.20 -22.30
CA MET A 1 10.35 -22.65 -22.86
C MET A 1 10.02 -21.34 -22.14
N ASN A 2 10.54 -20.17 -22.49
CA ASN A 2 10.12 -18.86 -21.92
C ASN A 2 10.77 -17.68 -22.65
N ASN A 3 11.06 -17.82 -23.98
CA ASN A 3 11.68 -16.72 -24.73
C ASN A 3 10.67 -15.95 -25.62
N THR A 4 9.41 -16.34 -25.63
CA THR A 4 8.40 -15.76 -26.52
C THR A 4 7.63 -14.59 -25.87
N LEU A 5 7.57 -14.55 -24.54
CA LEU A 5 6.89 -13.48 -23.80
C LEU A 5 7.76 -12.21 -23.69
N TYR A 6 9.07 -12.35 -23.54
CA TYR A 6 10.00 -11.22 -23.48
C TYR A 6 10.11 -10.43 -24.80
N LEU A 7 9.89 -11.08 -25.93
CA LEU A 7 9.93 -10.44 -27.25
C LEU A 7 8.63 -9.70 -27.59
N LYS A 8 7.52 -10.01 -26.92
CA LYS A 8 6.24 -9.34 -27.13
C LYS A 8 6.15 -8.00 -26.42
N GLU A 9 6.64 -7.91 -25.19
CA GLU A 9 6.69 -6.66 -24.41
C GLU A 9 7.62 -5.61 -25.02
N THR A 10 8.73 -6.02 -25.62
CA THR A 10 9.66 -5.11 -26.30
C THR A 10 9.14 -4.55 -27.61
N LYS A 11 8.20 -5.24 -28.26
CA LYS A 11 7.58 -4.78 -29.52
C LYS A 11 6.50 -3.72 -29.27
N GLU A 12 5.65 -3.94 -28.25
CA GLU A 12 4.62 -2.96 -27.86
C GLU A 12 5.24 -1.67 -27.29
N ALA A 13 6.31 -1.78 -26.51
CA ALA A 13 7.03 -0.61 -26.01
C ALA A 13 7.68 0.23 -27.12
N LYS A 14 8.15 -0.40 -28.22
CA LYS A 14 8.68 0.32 -29.37
C LYS A 14 7.60 1.02 -30.20
N GLU A 15 6.45 0.37 -30.39
CA GLU A 15 5.32 0.99 -31.11
C GLU A 15 4.78 2.24 -30.39
N ILE A 16 4.67 2.20 -29.06
CA ILE A 16 4.23 3.36 -28.27
C ILE A 16 5.25 4.51 -28.36
N THR A 17 6.54 4.20 -28.40
CA THR A 17 7.60 5.23 -28.50
C THR A 17 7.62 5.87 -29.90
N GLU A 18 7.36 5.12 -30.96
CA GLU A 18 7.28 5.64 -32.33
C GLU A 18 6.06 6.54 -32.55
N VAL A 19 4.90 6.17 -31.96
CA VAL A 19 3.67 6.99 -32.03
C VAL A 19 3.86 8.32 -31.29
N LEU A 20 4.54 8.33 -30.14
CA LEU A 20 4.82 9.55 -29.38
C LEU A 20 5.85 10.45 -30.08
N GLN A 21 6.81 9.87 -30.81
CA GLN A 21 7.83 10.63 -31.53
C GLN A 21 7.28 11.29 -32.80
N ASN A 22 6.30 10.67 -33.46
CA ASN A 22 5.64 11.25 -34.64
C ASN A 22 4.64 12.36 -34.29
N CYS A 23 4.10 12.41 -33.08
CA CYS A 23 3.24 13.51 -32.63
C CYS A 23 4.01 14.80 -32.30
N PHE A 24 5.35 14.75 -32.14
CA PHE A 24 6.13 15.92 -31.71
C PHE A 24 6.89 16.62 -32.87
N THR A 25 6.89 16.06 -34.09
CA THR A 25 7.66 16.60 -35.22
C THR A 25 6.85 17.39 -36.24
N ASP A 26 5.53 17.50 -36.10
CA ASP A 26 4.67 18.25 -37.04
C ASP A 26 4.28 19.65 -36.52
N ILE A 27 5.29 20.46 -36.18
CA ILE A 27 5.09 21.90 -36.05
C ILE A 27 5.56 22.55 -37.33
N SER A 28 4.75 22.46 -38.37
CA SER A 28 4.94 23.23 -39.62
C SER A 28 4.61 24.70 -39.41
N PRO A 29 5.36 25.63 -40.02
CA PRO A 29 5.11 27.06 -39.85
C PRO A 29 3.81 27.47 -40.56
N VAL A 30 2.97 28.17 -39.83
CA VAL A 30 1.68 28.72 -40.26
C VAL A 30 1.88 29.59 -41.51
N PRO A 31 1.17 29.36 -42.65
CA PRO A 31 1.24 30.27 -43.80
C PRO A 31 0.57 31.61 -43.42
N LYS A 32 1.29 32.70 -43.63
CA LYS A 32 0.78 34.05 -43.54
C LYS A 32 -0.26 34.27 -44.67
N CYS A 33 -1.53 33.97 -44.38
CA CYS A 33 -2.62 34.40 -45.23
C CYS A 33 -2.94 35.88 -44.95
N SER A 34 -2.52 36.72 -45.84
CA SER A 34 -2.99 38.11 -45.98
C SER A 34 -4.47 38.08 -46.34
N PHE A 35 -5.37 38.24 -45.39
CA PHE A 35 -6.79 38.36 -45.67
C PHE A 35 -7.18 39.82 -45.69
N ARG A 36 -7.50 40.30 -46.95
CA ARG A 36 -8.12 41.59 -47.20
C ARG A 36 -9.45 41.69 -46.46
N ASN A 37 -9.65 42.78 -45.75
CA ASN A 37 -10.90 43.22 -45.19
C ASN A 37 -12.01 43.21 -46.25
N THR A 38 -13.09 42.44 -46.00
CA THR A 38 -14.41 42.70 -46.58
C THR A 38 -15.44 42.59 -45.45
N LEU A 39 -16.09 43.72 -45.27
CA LEU A 39 -17.16 44.01 -44.32
C LEU A 39 -18.26 42.94 -44.24
N GLY A 40 -18.66 42.61 -43.06
CA GLY A 40 -19.82 41.78 -42.78
C GLY A 40 -19.79 41.19 -41.36
N GLY A 41 -19.72 42.08 -40.33
CA GLY A 41 -19.69 41.63 -38.93
C GLY A 41 -21.03 41.04 -38.51
N LEU A 42 -21.09 39.71 -38.40
CA LEU A 42 -21.96 39.05 -37.43
C LEU A 42 -21.13 38.72 -36.22
N GLN A 43 -20.98 39.71 -35.33
CA GLN A 43 -20.51 39.43 -33.97
C GLN A 43 -21.52 38.49 -33.30
N ARG A 44 -21.18 37.20 -33.28
CA ARG A 44 -21.87 36.23 -32.47
C ARG A 44 -21.49 36.53 -31.00
N GLN A 45 -22.32 37.42 -30.39
CA GLN A 45 -22.21 37.63 -28.93
C GLN A 45 -22.44 36.30 -28.26
N SER A 46 -21.38 35.70 -27.78
CA SER A 46 -21.47 34.59 -26.83
C SER A 46 -22.12 35.16 -25.58
N LYS A 47 -23.42 34.83 -25.40
CA LYS A 47 -24.09 35.11 -24.14
C LYS A 47 -23.37 34.35 -23.05
N HIS A 48 -22.56 35.01 -22.26
CA HIS A 48 -22.08 34.50 -20.98
C HIS A 48 -23.32 34.36 -20.08
N GLN A 49 -23.86 33.16 -20.00
CA GLN A 49 -24.89 32.86 -19.03
C GLN A 49 -24.20 32.77 -17.67
N GLY A 50 -24.39 33.74 -16.82
CA GLY A 50 -23.98 33.68 -15.42
C GLY A 50 -24.84 32.67 -14.66
N PHE A 51 -24.21 31.93 -13.75
CA PHE A 51 -24.96 31.04 -12.87
C PHE A 51 -25.90 31.84 -11.96
N THR A 52 -27.07 31.29 -11.75
CA THR A 52 -28.04 31.89 -10.81
C THR A 52 -27.65 31.50 -9.38
N LEU A 53 -27.94 32.37 -8.41
CA LEU A 53 -27.70 32.10 -7.01
C LEU A 53 -28.42 30.82 -6.53
N ILE A 54 -29.63 30.60 -7.04
CA ILE A 54 -30.42 29.39 -6.70
C ILE A 54 -29.75 28.10 -7.22
N GLU A 55 -29.15 28.14 -8.40
CA GLU A 55 -28.48 26.99 -8.99
C GLU A 55 -27.28 26.52 -8.14
N ILE A 56 -26.49 27.46 -7.67
CA ILE A 56 -25.38 27.13 -6.76
C ILE A 56 -25.91 26.64 -5.42
N LEU A 57 -26.99 27.24 -4.89
CA LEU A 57 -27.58 26.84 -3.62
C LEU A 57 -28.09 25.39 -3.69
N VAL A 58 -28.78 25.01 -4.76
CA VAL A 58 -29.24 23.62 -4.94
C VAL A 58 -28.08 22.64 -5.01
N VAL A 59 -27.01 22.99 -5.75
CA VAL A 59 -25.83 22.14 -5.87
C VAL A 59 -25.16 21.90 -4.51
N ILE A 60 -24.93 22.93 -3.69
CA ILE A 60 -24.30 22.75 -2.38
C ILE A 60 -25.18 21.95 -1.41
N VAL A 61 -26.52 22.07 -1.50
CA VAL A 61 -27.44 21.27 -0.69
C VAL A 61 -27.34 19.78 -1.07
N ILE A 62 -27.35 19.47 -2.38
CA ILE A 62 -27.21 18.09 -2.86
C ILE A 62 -25.86 17.51 -2.45
N LEU A 63 -24.76 18.25 -2.63
CA LEU A 63 -23.42 17.83 -2.22
C LEU A 63 -23.32 17.62 -0.70
N GLY A 64 -24.00 18.45 0.09
CA GLY A 64 -24.08 18.29 1.53
C GLY A 64 -24.76 16.99 1.95
N ILE A 65 -25.90 16.67 1.34
CA ILE A 65 -26.62 15.42 1.61
C ILE A 65 -25.80 14.19 1.20
N LEU A 66 -25.21 14.21 -0.01
CA LEU A 66 -24.37 13.11 -0.48
C LEU A 66 -23.11 12.94 0.38
N GLY A 67 -22.48 14.05 0.78
CA GLY A 67 -21.31 14.04 1.66
C GLY A 67 -21.60 13.41 3.02
N ALA A 68 -22.76 13.68 3.60
CA ALA A 68 -23.15 13.13 4.90
C ALA A 68 -23.29 11.59 4.90
N VAL A 69 -23.67 11.00 3.77
CA VAL A 69 -23.82 9.54 3.62
C VAL A 69 -22.48 8.85 3.33
N VAL A 70 -21.60 9.50 2.55
CA VAL A 70 -20.33 8.88 2.12
C VAL A 70 -19.22 9.00 3.14
N ALA A 71 -19.18 10.10 3.90
CA ALA A 71 -18.10 10.38 4.85
C ALA A 71 -17.84 9.26 5.87
N PRO A 72 -18.84 8.67 6.57
CA PRO A 72 -18.59 7.62 7.55
C PRO A 72 -18.03 6.32 6.95
N GLN A 73 -18.34 6.01 5.71
CA GLN A 73 -17.87 4.78 5.05
C GLN A 73 -16.37 4.82 4.70
N ILE A 74 -15.81 6.00 4.51
CA ILE A 74 -14.40 6.16 4.16
C ILE A 74 -13.51 6.10 5.40
N LEU A 75 -14.01 6.56 6.55
CA LEU A 75 -13.24 6.65 7.79
C LEU A 75 -12.91 5.29 8.43
N SER A 76 -13.71 4.26 8.19
CA SER A 76 -13.49 2.90 8.73
C SER A 76 -12.55 2.02 7.89
N ARG A 77 -12.31 2.37 6.64
CA ARG A 77 -11.47 1.54 5.75
C ARG A 77 -9.97 1.50 6.14
N PRO A 78 -9.34 2.58 6.65
CA PRO A 78 -7.95 2.52 7.11
C PRO A 78 -7.72 1.49 8.20
N ASP A 79 -8.66 1.31 9.10
CA ASP A 79 -8.51 0.39 10.23
C ASP A 79 -8.56 -1.08 9.80
N THR A 80 -9.47 -1.42 8.90
CA THR A 80 -9.51 -2.77 8.32
C THR A 80 -8.21 -3.10 7.57
N ALA A 81 -7.66 -2.13 6.83
CA ALA A 81 -6.39 -2.31 6.12
C ALA A 81 -5.22 -2.52 7.09
N ARG A 82 -5.19 -1.82 8.24
CA ARG A 82 -4.18 -2.02 9.28
C ARG A 82 -4.25 -3.42 9.88
N VAL A 83 -5.43 -3.90 10.20
CA VAL A 83 -5.62 -5.27 10.70
C VAL A 83 -5.09 -6.29 9.70
N GLN A 84 -5.41 -6.17 8.41
CA GLN A 84 -4.91 -7.06 7.37
C GLN A 84 -3.38 -6.97 7.20
N ALA A 85 -2.79 -5.79 7.35
CA ALA A 85 -1.35 -5.62 7.31
C ALA A 85 -0.69 -6.33 8.51
N ALA A 86 -1.20 -6.16 9.72
CA ALA A 86 -0.71 -6.87 10.91
C ALA A 86 -0.79 -8.39 10.73
N GLN A 87 -1.90 -8.91 10.21
CA GLN A 87 -2.04 -10.35 9.91
C GLN A 87 -1.00 -10.85 8.90
N THR A 88 -0.69 -10.04 7.89
CA THR A 88 0.33 -10.38 6.89
C THR A 88 1.72 -10.40 7.50
N ASP A 89 2.03 -9.44 8.36
CA ASP A 89 3.30 -9.37 9.08
C ASP A 89 3.47 -10.57 10.02
N LEU A 90 2.43 -10.95 10.77
CA LEU A 90 2.46 -12.13 11.64
C LEU A 90 2.75 -13.42 10.86
N ARG A 91 2.12 -13.61 9.69
CA ARG A 91 2.42 -14.76 8.81
C ARG A 91 3.85 -14.73 8.30
N THR A 92 4.36 -13.56 7.95
CA THR A 92 5.74 -13.39 7.47
C THR A 92 6.75 -13.69 8.57
N LEU A 93 6.50 -13.21 9.80
CA LEU A 93 7.33 -13.50 10.97
C LEU A 93 7.29 -14.99 11.34
N SER A 94 6.11 -15.61 11.29
CA SER A 94 5.96 -17.05 11.51
C SER A 94 6.77 -17.87 10.49
N ALA A 95 6.69 -17.53 9.21
CA ALA A 95 7.47 -18.20 8.17
C ALA A 95 8.99 -18.04 8.39
N ALA A 96 9.44 -16.86 8.82
CA ALA A 96 10.85 -16.62 9.15
C ALA A 96 11.31 -17.44 10.38
N LEU A 97 10.45 -17.58 11.40
CA LEU A 97 10.69 -18.42 12.57
C LEU A 97 10.78 -19.90 12.19
N ASP A 98 9.95 -20.36 11.26
CA ASP A 98 10.01 -21.74 10.75
C ASP A 98 11.33 -22.02 10.03
N ILE A 99 11.81 -21.08 9.22
CA ILE A 99 13.12 -21.18 8.56
C ILE A 99 14.24 -21.18 9.62
N TYR A 100 14.17 -20.30 10.62
CA TYR A 100 15.11 -20.29 11.73
C TYR A 100 15.17 -21.65 12.43
N ARG A 101 13.99 -22.26 12.71
CA ARG A 101 13.89 -23.58 13.34
C ARG A 101 14.51 -24.68 12.48
N LEU A 102 14.32 -24.61 11.16
CA LEU A 102 14.92 -25.60 10.24
C LEU A 102 16.45 -25.59 10.32
N ASP A 103 17.07 -24.41 10.42
CA ASP A 103 18.51 -24.25 10.48
C ASP A 103 19.08 -24.56 11.87
N ASN A 104 18.36 -24.19 12.93
CA ASN A 104 18.85 -24.25 14.31
C ASN A 104 18.22 -25.37 15.15
N PHE A 105 17.26 -26.15 14.60
CA PHE A 105 16.51 -27.22 15.22
C PHE A 105 15.57 -26.80 16.36
N ASN A 106 15.59 -25.54 16.76
CA ASN A 106 14.75 -24.94 17.80
C ASN A 106 14.31 -23.56 17.38
N TYR A 107 13.17 -23.10 17.90
CA TYR A 107 12.80 -21.70 17.84
C TYR A 107 13.67 -20.87 18.82
N PRO A 108 13.81 -19.57 18.61
CA PRO A 108 14.42 -18.69 19.62
C PRO A 108 13.69 -18.81 20.96
N SER A 109 14.39 -18.64 22.08
CA SER A 109 13.70 -18.49 23.37
C SER A 109 12.94 -17.18 23.44
N SER A 110 12.00 -17.05 24.40
CA SER A 110 11.31 -15.78 24.64
C SER A 110 12.29 -14.65 24.96
N ASP A 111 13.39 -14.95 25.68
CA ASP A 111 14.45 -13.97 26.00
C ASP A 111 15.26 -13.57 24.75
N GLN A 112 15.45 -14.46 23.80
CA GLN A 112 16.13 -14.17 22.53
C GLN A 112 15.25 -13.33 21.59
N GLY A 113 13.96 -13.48 21.71
CA GLY A 113 12.97 -12.67 21.02
C GLY A 113 13.02 -12.78 19.49
N LEU A 114 12.30 -11.90 18.83
CA LEU A 114 12.32 -11.75 17.36
C LEU A 114 13.63 -11.18 16.82
N GLU A 115 14.44 -10.57 17.66
CA GLU A 115 15.77 -10.06 17.31
C GLU A 115 16.66 -11.17 16.75
N ALA A 116 16.45 -12.41 17.19
CA ALA A 116 17.14 -13.61 16.67
C ALA A 116 16.96 -13.83 15.16
N LEU A 117 15.94 -13.25 14.55
CA LEU A 117 15.71 -13.29 13.10
C LEU A 117 16.60 -12.31 12.33
N VAL A 118 17.09 -11.26 12.97
CA VAL A 118 17.88 -10.19 12.35
C VAL A 118 19.37 -10.35 12.64
N GLN A 119 19.71 -10.78 13.86
CA GLN A 119 21.09 -10.95 14.32
C GLN A 119 21.23 -12.25 15.12
N ALA A 120 22.46 -12.81 15.12
CA ALA A 120 22.73 -14.04 15.84
C ALA A 120 22.43 -13.85 17.34
N PRO A 121 21.51 -14.65 17.91
CA PRO A 121 21.20 -14.54 19.32
C PRO A 121 22.31 -15.10 20.19
N SER A 122 22.41 -14.59 21.40
CA SER A 122 23.26 -15.16 22.48
C SER A 122 22.39 -15.95 23.45
N GLY A 123 23.02 -16.86 24.21
CA GLY A 123 22.33 -17.64 25.24
C GLY A 123 21.80 -18.98 24.76
N PHE A 124 20.87 -19.56 25.51
CA PHE A 124 20.29 -20.87 25.23
C PHE A 124 18.83 -20.72 24.75
N PRO A 125 18.42 -21.54 23.74
CA PRO A 125 19.21 -22.51 22.95
C PRO A 125 20.22 -21.83 22.02
N GLU A 126 21.41 -22.47 21.88
CA GLU A 126 22.47 -21.95 21.02
C GLU A 126 22.08 -22.12 19.54
N ALA A 127 22.14 -21.05 18.77
CA ALA A 127 21.83 -21.05 17.35
C ALA A 127 23.04 -21.45 16.49
N LYS A 128 23.35 -22.75 16.43
CA LYS A 128 24.55 -23.27 15.75
C LYS A 128 24.51 -23.14 14.23
N GLY A 129 23.34 -23.14 13.65
CA GLY A 129 23.11 -23.04 12.22
C GLY A 129 22.63 -21.66 11.78
N TRP A 130 22.83 -20.61 12.59
CA TRP A 130 22.31 -19.30 12.29
C TRP A 130 22.84 -18.75 10.96
N ASN A 131 21.93 -18.28 10.11
CA ASN A 131 22.29 -17.75 8.79
C ASN A 131 22.88 -16.34 8.92
N PRO A 132 24.16 -16.11 8.51
CA PRO A 132 24.82 -14.80 8.62
C PRO A 132 24.13 -13.67 7.84
N ALA A 133 23.25 -13.99 6.87
CA ALA A 133 22.44 -13.01 6.15
C ALA A 133 21.20 -12.57 6.94
N GLY A 134 20.91 -13.25 8.06
CA GLY A 134 19.66 -13.13 8.80
C GLY A 134 18.48 -13.79 8.08
N TYR A 135 17.36 -13.89 8.76
CA TYR A 135 16.10 -14.46 8.24
C TYR A 135 15.16 -13.35 7.71
N ILE A 136 15.27 -12.18 8.31
CA ILE A 136 14.61 -10.95 7.85
C ILE A 136 15.60 -9.79 7.91
N LYS A 137 15.42 -8.79 7.05
CA LYS A 137 16.31 -7.62 6.99
C LYS A 137 16.12 -6.66 8.16
N LYS A 138 14.89 -6.54 8.64
CA LYS A 138 14.50 -5.64 9.72
C LYS A 138 13.22 -6.15 10.36
N LEU A 139 13.12 -6.06 11.68
CA LEU A 139 11.89 -6.33 12.40
C LEU A 139 10.82 -5.30 12.03
N PRO A 140 9.66 -5.74 11.54
CA PRO A 140 8.55 -4.86 11.33
C PRO A 140 7.98 -4.40 12.68
N LYS A 141 7.35 -3.25 12.68
CA LYS A 141 6.42 -2.85 13.73
C LYS A 141 5.02 -3.04 13.20
N ASP A 142 4.08 -3.22 14.08
CA ASP A 142 2.69 -3.29 13.71
C ASP A 142 2.21 -1.96 13.04
N PRO A 143 1.07 -1.93 12.37
CA PRO A 143 0.56 -0.73 11.70
C PRO A 143 0.21 0.43 12.63
N TRP A 144 0.24 0.23 13.94
CA TRP A 144 0.06 1.26 14.97
C TRP A 144 1.37 1.70 15.62
N GLY A 145 2.51 1.09 15.18
CA GLY A 145 3.86 1.45 15.58
C GLY A 145 4.39 0.71 16.80
N THR A 146 3.66 -0.31 17.29
CA THR A 146 4.03 -1.15 18.44
C THR A 146 4.88 -2.35 17.96
N PRO A 147 5.88 -2.81 18.74
CA PRO A 147 6.56 -4.07 18.45
C PRO A 147 5.61 -5.25 18.61
N TYR A 148 5.79 -6.31 17.80
CA TYR A 148 5.10 -7.58 17.99
C TYR A 148 5.62 -8.28 19.24
N ILE A 149 4.70 -8.86 20.01
CA ILE A 149 5.03 -9.68 21.18
C ILE A 149 5.34 -11.08 20.69
N TYR A 150 6.42 -11.66 21.19
CA TYR A 150 6.86 -13.02 20.90
C TYR A 150 6.98 -13.83 22.18
N GLU A 151 6.37 -14.98 22.18
CA GLU A 151 6.45 -15.95 23.27
C GLU A 151 6.74 -17.35 22.72
N ASN A 152 7.66 -18.05 23.34
CA ASN A 152 7.94 -19.45 23.04
C ASN A 152 7.72 -20.28 24.30
N ASN A 153 6.68 -21.08 24.30
CA ASN A 153 6.33 -22.01 25.35
C ASN A 153 6.60 -23.45 24.88
N ASP A 154 7.81 -23.95 25.15
CA ASP A 154 8.24 -25.32 24.82
C ASP A 154 8.06 -25.70 23.33
N GLY A 155 8.37 -24.77 22.43
CA GLY A 155 8.25 -24.97 20.99
C GLY A 155 6.90 -24.58 20.40
N ARG A 156 5.96 -24.16 21.21
CA ARG A 156 4.73 -23.48 20.75
C ARG A 156 5.01 -21.99 20.73
N VAL A 157 5.09 -21.44 19.54
CA VAL A 157 5.35 -20.02 19.32
C VAL A 157 4.04 -19.27 19.22
N ASN A 158 3.92 -18.19 19.97
CA ASN A 158 2.85 -17.23 19.86
C ASN A 158 3.40 -15.86 19.42
N LEU A 159 2.69 -15.22 18.48
CA LEU A 159 2.98 -13.88 17.97
C LEU A 159 1.73 -13.04 18.11
N ILE A 160 1.84 -11.88 18.75
CA ILE A 160 0.69 -11.03 19.08
C ILE A 160 0.99 -9.59 18.68
N SER A 161 0.00 -8.94 18.06
CA SER A 161 -0.11 -7.48 17.97
C SER A 161 -1.25 -7.03 18.89
N LEU A 162 -1.00 -6.04 19.71
CA LEU A 162 -1.97 -5.49 20.68
C LEU A 162 -3.02 -4.57 20.04
N GLY A 163 -3.06 -4.49 18.70
CA GLY A 163 -4.05 -3.66 18.04
C GLY A 163 -3.82 -2.15 18.22
N ALA A 164 -4.91 -1.39 18.12
CA ALA A 164 -4.84 0.08 18.11
C ALA A 164 -4.65 0.73 19.49
N ASP A 165 -5.12 0.11 20.55
CA ASP A 165 -5.02 0.63 21.93
C ASP A 165 -3.69 0.28 22.62
N ARG A 166 -2.95 -0.72 22.13
CA ARG A 166 -1.67 -1.19 22.68
C ARG A 166 -1.81 -1.84 24.07
N GLU A 167 -3.00 -2.32 24.38
CA GLU A 167 -3.33 -3.00 25.62
C GLU A 167 -3.83 -4.41 25.31
N GLU A 168 -3.62 -5.36 26.22
CA GLU A 168 -4.12 -6.73 26.04
C GLU A 168 -5.64 -6.77 26.06
N GLY A 169 -6.23 -7.44 25.06
CA GLY A 169 -7.68 -7.60 24.92
C GLY A 169 -8.30 -6.65 23.90
N GLY A 170 -9.42 -6.00 24.26
CA GLY A 170 -10.13 -5.04 23.42
C GLY A 170 -11.16 -5.64 22.47
N GLU A 171 -11.89 -4.77 21.76
CA GLU A 171 -12.93 -5.11 20.79
C GLU A 171 -12.72 -4.36 19.46
N GLY A 172 -13.13 -4.98 18.37
CA GLY A 172 -13.06 -4.37 17.04
C GLY A 172 -11.63 -4.16 16.57
N THR A 173 -11.22 -2.92 16.34
CA THR A 173 -9.84 -2.56 15.92
C THR A 173 -8.82 -2.58 17.06
N ASN A 174 -9.30 -2.66 18.29
CA ASN A 174 -8.47 -2.79 19.49
C ASN A 174 -8.23 -4.26 19.87
N THR A 175 -8.89 -5.20 19.19
CA THR A 175 -8.71 -6.62 19.47
C THR A 175 -7.29 -7.04 19.14
N ASP A 176 -6.69 -7.84 20.03
CA ASP A 176 -5.41 -8.49 19.80
C ASP A 176 -5.46 -9.40 18.59
N ILE A 177 -4.45 -9.28 17.75
CA ILE A 177 -4.28 -10.12 16.58
C ILE A 177 -3.15 -11.11 16.90
N SER A 178 -3.51 -12.38 17.08
CA SER A 178 -2.55 -13.43 17.36
C SER A 178 -2.45 -14.42 16.20
N LEU A 179 -1.31 -15.10 16.12
CA LEU A 179 -1.08 -16.14 15.12
C LEU A 179 -2.09 -17.29 15.24
N ASP A 180 -2.53 -17.61 16.45
CA ASP A 180 -3.48 -18.69 16.73
C ASP A 180 -4.90 -18.38 16.21
N ASN A 181 -5.22 -17.13 15.92
CA ASN A 181 -6.54 -16.67 15.45
C ASN A 181 -6.58 -16.34 13.94
N LEU A 182 -5.52 -16.68 13.19
CA LEU A 182 -5.35 -16.35 11.75
C LEU A 182 -5.83 -17.44 10.78
#